data_efacce8d47b7758d1bc59588a78cbfe2
#
_entry.id   efacce8d47b7758d1bc59588a78cbfe2
#
_cell.length_a   1.000
_cell.length_b   1.000
_cell.length_c   1.000
_cell.angle_alpha   90.00
_cell.angle_beta   90.00
_cell.angle_gamma   90.00
#
_symmetry.space_group_name_H-M   'P 1'
#
loop_
_entity.id
_entity.type
_entity.pdbx_description
1 polymer ?
#
loop_
_entity_poly.entity_id
_entity_poly.type
_entity_poly.pdbx_seq_one_letter_code
_entity_poly.pdbx_strand_id
1 'polypeptide(L)'
;KPVYVIGHKNPDVDSVAAAISYKVYKQSTDKGIYLAAAAGEITHDISFILDTLGFEAPLVLKNVGTTVEDLLEEKDILYVTTDMTLVELGNLVRKHDLKTIPVLDNKHRFLGLITVGDLAMIFMDSLGGGREIDRSPEILRGIFNQKVADIMKTRDLILFEKDESVDEARKHMLASRYRNYPVVDEKNNFLGMISRYNLLQMKRKQVILVDHNEKKQAVDGIEDTEILEIIDHHRVGDLQTISPIYFHNDPTGSL
;
A
#
# COMPACT_ATOMS: atom_id res chain seq x y z
N LYS A 1 -12.00 -6.09 -2.46
CA LYS A 1 -10.66 -6.52 -2.89
C LYS A 1 -10.78 -7.87 -3.58
N PRO A 2 -9.90 -8.21 -4.54
CA PRO A 2 -9.88 -9.52 -5.16
C PRO A 2 -9.40 -10.60 -4.19
N VAL A 3 -9.82 -11.84 -4.44
CA VAL A 3 -9.33 -13.06 -3.82
C VAL A 3 -8.36 -13.72 -4.79
N TYR A 4 -7.16 -14.03 -4.36
CA TYR A 4 -6.16 -14.68 -5.20
C TYR A 4 -6.26 -16.19 -5.04
N VAL A 5 -6.43 -16.92 -6.14
CA VAL A 5 -6.36 -18.39 -6.18
C VAL A 5 -4.95 -18.74 -6.61
N ILE A 6 -4.16 -19.32 -5.72
CA ILE A 6 -2.72 -19.44 -5.90
C ILE A 6 -2.22 -20.86 -5.59
N GLY A 7 -1.40 -21.41 -6.50
CA GLY A 7 -0.69 -22.66 -6.33
C GLY A 7 0.62 -22.51 -5.54
N HIS A 8 1.38 -23.60 -5.47
CA HIS A 8 2.64 -23.65 -4.72
C HIS A 8 3.79 -22.85 -5.38
N LYS A 9 4.85 -22.57 -4.61
CA LYS A 9 6.15 -22.09 -5.13
C LYS A 9 6.69 -23.05 -6.18
N ASN A 10 7.45 -22.51 -7.13
CA ASN A 10 7.95 -23.25 -8.30
C ASN A 10 6.77 -23.85 -9.09
N PRO A 11 5.95 -22.99 -9.71
CA PRO A 11 4.71 -23.43 -10.36
C PRO A 11 4.97 -24.52 -11.39
N ASP A 12 4.17 -25.57 -11.36
CA ASP A 12 4.08 -26.60 -12.38
C ASP A 12 2.74 -26.53 -13.11
N VAL A 13 2.50 -27.44 -14.01
CA VAL A 13 1.27 -27.47 -14.81
C VAL A 13 0.04 -27.69 -13.93
N ASP A 14 0.15 -28.55 -12.90
CA ASP A 14 -0.97 -28.88 -12.01
C ASP A 14 -1.39 -27.66 -11.18
N SER A 15 -0.44 -27.03 -10.50
CA SER A 15 -0.71 -25.86 -9.66
C SER A 15 -1.27 -24.66 -10.45
N VAL A 16 -0.81 -24.46 -11.69
CA VAL A 16 -1.31 -23.37 -12.55
C VAL A 16 -2.70 -23.71 -13.10
N ALA A 17 -2.92 -24.94 -13.55
CA ALA A 17 -4.21 -25.37 -14.05
C ALA A 17 -5.27 -25.37 -12.94
N ALA A 18 -4.92 -25.84 -11.73
CA ALA A 18 -5.77 -25.78 -10.55
C ALA A 18 -6.17 -24.33 -10.20
N ALA A 19 -5.22 -23.41 -10.21
CA ALA A 19 -5.49 -21.99 -9.92
C ALA A 19 -6.46 -21.36 -10.93
N ILE A 20 -6.25 -21.62 -12.23
CA ILE A 20 -7.14 -21.12 -13.30
C ILE A 20 -8.53 -21.76 -13.19
N SER A 21 -8.60 -23.07 -13.03
CA SER A 21 -9.86 -23.82 -12.99
C SER A 21 -10.70 -23.44 -11.77
N TYR A 22 -10.08 -23.37 -10.60
CA TYR A 22 -10.78 -23.01 -9.38
C TYR A 22 -11.24 -21.54 -9.37
N LYS A 23 -10.45 -20.63 -9.94
CA LYS A 23 -10.87 -19.24 -10.19
C LYS A 23 -12.15 -19.20 -11.03
N VAL A 24 -12.23 -19.96 -12.14
CA VAL A 24 -13.40 -20.00 -13.00
C VAL A 24 -14.62 -20.58 -12.25
N TYR A 25 -14.41 -21.65 -11.50
CA TYR A 25 -15.44 -22.24 -10.65
C TYR A 25 -16.01 -21.22 -9.65
N LYS A 26 -15.14 -20.53 -8.91
CA LYS A 26 -15.55 -19.52 -7.93
C LYS A 26 -16.29 -18.34 -8.59
N GLN A 27 -15.84 -17.88 -9.74
CA GLN A 27 -16.53 -16.82 -10.49
C GLN A 27 -17.93 -17.23 -10.97
N SER A 28 -18.16 -18.52 -11.21
CA SER A 28 -19.47 -19.04 -11.62
C SER A 28 -20.44 -19.25 -10.45
N THR A 29 -19.92 -19.46 -9.24
CA THR A 29 -20.70 -19.80 -8.05
C THR A 29 -20.83 -18.67 -7.04
N ASP A 30 -19.96 -17.68 -7.12
CA ASP A 30 -19.88 -16.55 -6.19
C ASP A 30 -19.82 -15.23 -6.97
N LYS A 31 -20.24 -14.13 -6.31
CA LYS A 31 -20.18 -12.75 -6.85
C LYS A 31 -18.84 -12.06 -6.57
N GLY A 32 -17.88 -12.73 -5.94
CA GLY A 32 -16.56 -12.21 -5.64
C GLY A 32 -15.73 -11.98 -6.91
N ILE A 33 -14.64 -11.20 -6.76
CA ILE A 33 -13.62 -11.03 -7.80
C ILE A 33 -12.49 -12.01 -7.48
N TYR A 34 -12.27 -12.97 -8.36
CA TYR A 34 -11.24 -14.01 -8.21
C TYR A 34 -10.18 -13.86 -9.28
N LEU A 35 -8.90 -13.94 -8.91
CA LEU A 35 -7.77 -13.83 -9.80
C LEU A 35 -6.88 -15.06 -9.65
N ALA A 36 -6.60 -15.75 -10.75
CA ALA A 36 -5.61 -16.83 -10.74
C ALA A 36 -4.20 -16.25 -10.61
N ALA A 37 -3.38 -16.83 -9.74
CA ALA A 37 -2.03 -16.41 -9.49
C ALA A 37 -1.06 -17.61 -9.43
N ALA A 38 0.19 -17.35 -9.81
CA ALA A 38 1.31 -18.27 -9.67
C ALA A 38 2.31 -17.70 -8.65
N ALA A 39 2.79 -18.53 -7.73
CA ALA A 39 3.70 -18.13 -6.67
C ALA A 39 5.17 -17.97 -7.14
N GLY A 40 5.39 -17.80 -8.42
CA GLY A 40 6.69 -17.62 -9.07
C GLY A 40 6.53 -17.54 -10.58
N GLU A 41 7.67 -17.37 -11.26
CA GLU A 41 7.69 -17.34 -12.73
C GLU A 41 7.21 -18.69 -13.31
N ILE A 42 6.32 -18.64 -14.27
CA ILE A 42 5.89 -19.83 -15.02
C ILE A 42 6.94 -20.22 -16.06
N THR A 43 7.15 -21.51 -16.24
CA THR A 43 8.12 -22.03 -17.21
C THR A 43 7.63 -21.83 -18.64
N HIS A 44 8.55 -21.93 -19.60
CA HIS A 44 8.21 -21.85 -21.02
C HIS A 44 7.20 -22.94 -21.44
N ASP A 45 7.30 -24.14 -20.87
CA ASP A 45 6.41 -25.25 -21.18
C ASP A 45 4.97 -24.95 -20.72
N ILE A 46 4.83 -24.35 -19.53
CA ILE A 46 3.52 -23.92 -19.02
C ILE A 46 2.93 -22.83 -19.91
N SER A 47 3.75 -21.81 -20.27
CA SER A 47 3.31 -20.74 -21.17
C SER A 47 2.85 -21.29 -22.52
N PHE A 48 3.62 -22.24 -23.10
CA PHE A 48 3.25 -22.90 -24.35
C PHE A 48 1.92 -23.65 -24.27
N ILE A 49 1.67 -24.37 -23.17
CA ILE A 49 0.41 -25.07 -22.93
C ILE A 49 -0.76 -24.08 -22.85
N LEU A 50 -0.60 -23.00 -22.06
CA LEU A 50 -1.63 -21.98 -21.90
C LEU A 50 -1.96 -21.31 -23.25
N ASP A 51 -0.95 -20.90 -23.99
CA ASP A 51 -1.11 -20.27 -25.31
C ASP A 51 -1.81 -21.22 -26.30
N THR A 52 -1.40 -22.51 -26.33
CA THR A 52 -1.99 -23.51 -27.21
C THR A 52 -3.46 -23.76 -26.92
N LEU A 53 -3.83 -23.72 -25.64
CA LEU A 53 -5.22 -23.96 -25.19
C LEU A 53 -6.04 -22.66 -25.12
N GLY A 54 -5.43 -21.48 -25.37
CA GLY A 54 -6.11 -20.19 -25.36
C GLY A 54 -6.45 -19.67 -23.96
N PHE A 55 -5.70 -20.08 -22.93
CA PHE A 55 -5.85 -19.56 -21.57
C PHE A 55 -4.91 -18.37 -21.33
N GLU A 56 -5.42 -17.40 -20.59
CA GLU A 56 -4.58 -16.28 -20.10
C GLU A 56 -3.64 -16.78 -19.01
N ALA A 57 -2.39 -16.28 -19.04
CA ALA A 57 -1.42 -16.56 -18.00
C ALA A 57 -1.88 -16.00 -16.65
N PRO A 58 -1.69 -16.72 -15.52
CA PRO A 58 -2.01 -16.23 -14.20
C PRO A 58 -1.09 -15.05 -13.83
N LEU A 59 -1.53 -14.26 -12.84
CA LEU A 59 -0.69 -13.21 -12.25
C LEU A 59 0.52 -13.84 -11.56
N VAL A 60 1.71 -13.31 -11.79
CA VAL A 60 2.90 -13.73 -11.05
C VAL A 60 2.97 -12.94 -9.74
N LEU A 61 2.81 -13.64 -8.61
CA LEU A 61 2.87 -13.07 -7.26
C LEU A 61 3.97 -13.79 -6.47
N LYS A 62 5.12 -13.14 -6.32
CA LYS A 62 6.24 -13.68 -5.52
C LYS A 62 6.06 -13.47 -4.02
N ASN A 63 5.22 -12.52 -3.64
CA ASN A 63 4.89 -12.20 -2.26
C ASN A 63 3.44 -11.73 -2.17
N VAL A 64 2.69 -12.26 -1.22
CA VAL A 64 1.30 -11.87 -0.94
C VAL A 64 1.15 -11.10 0.39
N GLY A 65 2.26 -10.81 1.06
CA GLY A 65 2.26 -9.97 2.25
C GLY A 65 1.67 -8.59 1.98
N THR A 66 1.19 -7.94 3.02
CA THR A 66 0.61 -6.60 2.89
C THR A 66 1.73 -5.57 2.74
N THR A 67 1.63 -4.72 1.73
CA THR A 67 2.56 -3.61 1.46
C THR A 67 1.94 -2.27 1.82
N VAL A 68 2.76 -1.23 1.86
CA VAL A 68 2.32 0.14 2.11
C VAL A 68 1.29 0.60 1.08
N GLU A 69 1.38 0.15 -0.18
CA GLU A 69 0.39 0.42 -1.22
C GLU A 69 -1.01 -0.05 -0.84
N ASP A 70 -1.11 -1.19 -0.14
CA ASP A 70 -2.40 -1.73 0.34
C ASP A 70 -3.08 -0.84 1.39
N LEU A 71 -2.34 0.08 2.03
CA LEU A 71 -2.84 1.06 2.99
C LEU A 71 -3.34 2.35 2.36
N LEU A 72 -3.03 2.60 1.08
CA LEU A 72 -3.48 3.80 0.39
C LEU A 72 -5.00 3.76 0.20
N GLU A 73 -5.64 4.90 0.42
CA GLU A 73 -7.05 5.09 0.11
C GLU A 73 -7.20 5.68 -1.29
N GLU A 74 -8.19 5.23 -2.04
CA GLU A 74 -8.57 5.83 -3.33
C GLU A 74 -9.25 7.19 -3.09
N LYS A 75 -8.49 8.17 -2.65
CA LYS A 75 -8.95 9.54 -2.44
C LYS A 75 -7.98 10.51 -3.08
N ASP A 76 -8.51 11.53 -3.73
CA ASP A 76 -7.72 12.67 -4.17
C ASP A 76 -7.10 13.36 -2.95
N ILE A 77 -5.78 13.31 -2.86
CA ILE A 77 -5.05 13.97 -1.79
C ILE A 77 -4.69 15.37 -2.25
N LEU A 78 -5.14 16.36 -1.47
CA LEU A 78 -4.79 17.74 -1.71
C LEU A 78 -3.29 17.95 -1.45
N TYR A 79 -2.63 18.59 -2.39
CA TYR A 79 -1.22 18.96 -2.32
C TYR A 79 -1.04 20.44 -2.69
N VAL A 80 0.13 20.95 -2.44
CA VAL A 80 0.51 22.31 -2.81
C VAL A 80 1.81 22.31 -3.61
N THR A 81 2.05 23.42 -4.31
CA THR A 81 3.29 23.65 -5.06
C THR A 81 4.19 24.64 -4.34
N THR A 82 5.46 24.66 -4.69
CA THR A 82 6.49 25.46 -4.06
C THR A 82 6.29 26.99 -4.17
N ASP A 83 5.59 27.43 -5.20
CA ASP A 83 5.33 28.84 -5.52
C ASP A 83 4.10 29.41 -4.81
N MET A 84 3.27 28.58 -4.20
CA MET A 84 2.10 28.98 -3.44
C MET A 84 2.52 29.85 -2.23
N THR A 85 1.74 30.90 -1.96
CA THR A 85 1.95 31.77 -0.79
C THR A 85 1.35 31.18 0.48
N LEU A 86 1.80 31.66 1.65
CA LEU A 86 1.21 31.25 2.92
C LEU A 86 -0.25 31.67 3.11
N VAL A 87 -0.69 32.75 2.45
CA VAL A 87 -2.10 33.16 2.44
C VAL A 87 -2.94 32.12 1.71
N GLU A 88 -2.51 31.70 0.53
CA GLU A 88 -3.20 30.68 -0.26
C GLU A 88 -3.23 29.34 0.46
N LEU A 89 -2.07 28.94 1.03
CA LEU A 89 -1.96 27.74 1.86
C LEU A 89 -2.91 27.80 3.07
N GLY A 90 -2.95 28.91 3.79
CA GLY A 90 -3.85 29.10 4.94
C GLY A 90 -5.32 28.98 4.57
N ASN A 91 -5.72 29.50 3.42
CA ASN A 91 -7.08 29.33 2.90
C ASN A 91 -7.39 27.85 2.57
N LEU A 92 -6.44 27.14 1.97
CA LEU A 92 -6.58 25.72 1.66
C LEU A 92 -6.72 24.88 2.94
N VAL A 93 -5.83 25.11 3.91
CA VAL A 93 -5.83 24.45 5.22
C VAL A 93 -7.18 24.61 5.92
N ARG A 94 -7.67 25.86 5.98
CA ARG A 94 -8.96 26.18 6.64
C ARG A 94 -10.15 25.56 5.92
N LYS A 95 -10.15 25.59 4.58
CA LYS A 95 -11.26 25.09 3.77
C LYS A 95 -11.41 23.55 3.88
N HIS A 96 -10.31 22.83 4.02
CA HIS A 96 -10.26 21.37 3.95
C HIS A 96 -9.84 20.68 5.25
N ASP A 97 -9.68 21.44 6.36
CA ASP A 97 -9.21 20.95 7.68
C ASP A 97 -7.92 20.13 7.59
N LEU A 98 -6.97 20.56 6.74
CA LEU A 98 -5.72 19.86 6.52
C LEU A 98 -4.78 20.06 7.70
N LYS A 99 -4.07 19.00 8.11
CA LYS A 99 -3.07 19.05 9.21
C LYS A 99 -1.65 18.79 8.73
N THR A 100 -1.52 18.06 7.65
CA THR A 100 -0.25 17.75 6.96
C THR A 100 -0.50 17.86 5.47
N ILE A 101 0.31 18.63 4.78
CA ILE A 101 0.14 18.94 3.37
C ILE A 101 1.40 18.54 2.62
N PRO A 102 1.32 17.62 1.64
CA PRO A 102 2.44 17.29 0.77
C PRO A 102 2.70 18.44 -0.21
N VAL A 103 3.97 18.69 -0.46
CA VAL A 103 4.45 19.65 -1.45
C VAL A 103 5.01 18.87 -2.63
N LEU A 104 4.46 19.14 -3.82
CA LEU A 104 4.83 18.44 -5.04
C LEU A 104 5.35 19.42 -6.10
N ASP A 105 6.14 18.90 -7.03
CA ASP A 105 6.48 19.64 -8.25
C ASP A 105 5.40 19.47 -9.34
N ASN A 106 5.61 20.16 -10.46
CA ASN A 106 4.69 20.10 -11.62
C ASN A 106 4.62 18.73 -12.31
N LYS A 107 5.49 17.79 -11.91
CA LYS A 107 5.49 16.40 -12.39
C LYS A 107 4.97 15.42 -11.34
N HIS A 108 4.30 15.93 -10.30
CA HIS A 108 3.78 15.16 -9.17
C HIS A 108 4.85 14.42 -8.35
N ARG A 109 6.11 14.87 -8.39
CA ARG A 109 7.17 14.32 -7.54
C ARG A 109 7.11 14.97 -6.16
N PHE A 110 7.33 14.17 -5.15
CA PHE A 110 7.35 14.64 -3.77
C PHE A 110 8.58 15.51 -3.50
N LEU A 111 8.37 16.68 -2.92
CA LEU A 111 9.42 17.64 -2.57
C LEU A 111 9.56 17.83 -1.05
N GLY A 112 8.47 17.74 -0.31
CA GLY A 112 8.49 17.98 1.13
C GLY A 112 7.11 17.99 1.76
N LEU A 113 7.07 18.34 3.04
CA LEU A 113 5.84 18.43 3.82
C LEU A 113 5.74 19.78 4.53
N ILE A 114 4.50 20.23 4.75
CA ILE A 114 4.16 21.31 5.67
C ILE A 114 3.11 20.78 6.65
N THR A 115 3.26 21.10 7.92
CA THR A 115 2.22 20.84 8.92
C THR A 115 1.67 22.15 9.46
N VAL A 116 0.46 22.12 10.00
CA VAL A 116 -0.12 23.29 10.71
C VAL A 116 0.75 23.69 11.89
N GLY A 117 1.46 22.73 12.52
CA GLY A 117 2.43 23.00 13.57
C GLY A 117 3.62 23.84 13.07
N ASP A 118 4.11 23.58 11.86
CA ASP A 118 5.20 24.39 11.27
C ASP A 118 4.76 25.81 11.02
N LEU A 119 3.54 26.01 10.50
CA LEU A 119 2.96 27.35 10.32
C LEU A 119 2.81 28.08 11.67
N ALA A 120 2.35 27.38 12.70
CA ALA A 120 2.22 27.95 14.05
C ALA A 120 3.58 28.36 14.62
N MET A 121 4.64 27.55 14.44
CA MET A 121 5.99 27.88 14.90
C MET A 121 6.55 29.10 14.18
N ILE A 122 6.42 29.20 12.86
CA ILE A 122 6.84 30.39 12.10
C ILE A 122 6.16 31.63 12.63
N PHE A 123 4.86 31.55 12.91
CA PHE A 123 4.11 32.66 13.46
C PHE A 123 4.60 33.03 14.87
N MET A 124 4.80 32.08 15.77
CA MET A 124 5.30 32.29 17.12
C MET A 124 6.71 32.85 17.14
N ASP A 125 7.61 32.32 16.31
CA ASP A 125 8.99 32.80 16.22
C ASP A 125 9.05 34.27 15.73
N SER A 126 8.14 34.62 14.83
CA SER A 126 8.05 36.00 14.32
C SER A 126 7.53 37.01 15.36
N LEU A 127 6.72 36.54 16.32
CA LEU A 127 6.18 37.35 17.41
C LEU A 127 7.09 37.35 18.65
N GLY A 128 7.83 36.24 18.89
CA GLY A 128 8.57 35.99 20.13
C GLY A 128 9.87 36.76 20.31
N GLY A 129 10.30 37.53 19.32
CA GLY A 129 11.59 38.25 19.35
C GLY A 129 11.67 39.50 20.24
N GLY A 130 10.69 39.78 21.10
CA GLY A 130 10.68 40.96 21.97
C GLY A 130 10.69 42.28 21.21
N ARG A 131 10.40 42.26 19.92
CA ARG A 131 10.41 43.43 19.04
C ARG A 131 9.05 44.11 19.09
N GLU A 132 9.11 45.39 19.23
CA GLU A 132 8.02 46.34 19.37
C GLU A 132 6.73 45.91 18.63
N ILE A 133 5.64 45.85 19.37
CA ILE A 133 4.28 45.54 18.88
C ILE A 133 3.89 46.47 17.70
N ASP A 134 4.49 47.64 17.61
CA ASP A 134 4.25 48.62 16.55
C ASP A 134 4.66 48.20 15.14
N ARG A 135 5.51 47.16 14.99
CA ARG A 135 5.89 46.57 13.67
C ARG A 135 5.09 45.32 13.26
N SER A 136 4.10 44.97 14.04
CA SER A 136 3.28 43.78 13.80
C SER A 136 2.66 43.70 12.39
N PRO A 137 2.15 44.78 11.76
CA PRO A 137 1.57 44.71 10.41
C PRO A 137 2.60 44.38 9.33
N GLU A 138 3.83 44.87 9.45
CA GLU A 138 4.90 44.60 8.48
C GLU A 138 5.42 43.18 8.60
N ILE A 139 5.58 42.69 9.83
CA ILE A 139 5.97 41.33 10.13
C ILE A 139 4.93 40.34 9.56
N LEU A 140 3.64 40.61 9.81
CA LEU A 140 2.56 39.77 9.27
C LEU A 140 2.53 39.76 7.74
N ARG A 141 2.71 40.93 7.10
CA ARG A 141 2.81 40.99 5.63
C ARG A 141 4.01 40.18 5.11
N GLY A 142 5.15 40.24 5.81
CA GLY A 142 6.34 39.45 5.47
C GLY A 142 6.07 37.98 5.54
N ILE A 143 5.41 37.50 6.61
CA ILE A 143 5.04 36.07 6.76
C ILE A 143 4.08 35.64 5.65
N PHE A 144 3.01 36.42 5.42
CA PHE A 144 1.99 36.06 4.44
C PHE A 144 2.50 35.99 2.99
N ASN A 145 3.56 36.75 2.68
CA ASN A 145 4.18 36.73 1.36
C ASN A 145 5.26 35.65 1.19
N GLN A 146 5.64 34.92 2.26
CA GLN A 146 6.54 33.80 2.13
C GLN A 146 5.91 32.72 1.24
N LYS A 147 6.76 32.00 0.53
CA LYS A 147 6.34 30.87 -0.30
C LYS A 147 6.45 29.57 0.45
N VAL A 148 5.67 28.60 0.03
CA VAL A 148 5.74 27.21 0.50
C VAL A 148 7.19 26.69 0.44
N ALA A 149 7.93 27.01 -0.63
CA ALA A 149 9.34 26.64 -0.79
C ALA A 149 10.24 27.07 0.37
N ASP A 150 9.95 28.21 1.00
CA ASP A 150 10.80 28.79 2.04
C ASP A 150 10.61 28.11 3.39
N ILE A 151 9.48 27.42 3.59
CA ILE A 151 9.05 26.90 4.89
C ILE A 151 8.82 25.39 4.92
N MET A 152 8.73 24.73 3.76
CA MET A 152 8.50 23.30 3.71
C MET A 152 9.68 22.53 4.31
N LYS A 153 9.37 21.45 5.00
CA LYS A 153 10.37 20.50 5.47
C LYS A 153 10.78 19.58 4.32
N THR A 154 12.08 19.49 4.08
CA THR A 154 12.67 18.62 3.04
C THR A 154 13.62 17.59 3.62
N ARG A 155 13.93 17.67 4.93
CA ARG A 155 14.86 16.77 5.64
C ARG A 155 14.18 16.16 6.84
N ASP A 156 14.74 15.04 7.30
CA ASP A 156 14.24 14.29 8.46
C ASP A 156 12.76 13.87 8.33
N LEU A 157 12.34 13.63 7.09
CA LEU A 157 11.01 13.14 6.77
C LEU A 157 11.03 11.60 6.73
N ILE A 158 9.97 11.00 7.23
CA ILE A 158 9.72 9.58 7.05
C ILE A 158 8.81 9.46 5.83
N LEU A 159 9.35 8.84 4.78
CA LEU A 159 8.67 8.46 3.56
C LEU A 159 8.60 6.95 3.51
N PHE A 160 7.59 6.42 2.87
CA PHE A 160 7.49 5.00 2.59
C PHE A 160 7.45 4.77 1.08
N GLU A 161 8.12 3.72 0.65
CA GLU A 161 7.96 3.20 -0.70
C GLU A 161 6.72 2.30 -0.77
N LYS A 162 6.03 2.32 -1.91
CA LYS A 162 4.77 1.58 -2.08
C LYS A 162 4.92 0.07 -1.80
N ASP A 163 6.07 -0.51 -2.16
CA ASP A 163 6.36 -1.94 -2.04
C ASP A 163 6.95 -2.33 -0.67
N GLU A 164 7.16 -1.37 0.22
CA GLU A 164 7.68 -1.61 1.57
C GLU A 164 6.69 -2.44 2.38
N SER A 165 7.21 -3.35 3.22
CA SER A 165 6.40 -4.16 4.12
C SER A 165 5.66 -3.28 5.13
N VAL A 166 4.37 -3.55 5.34
CA VAL A 166 3.58 -2.86 6.38
C VAL A 166 4.17 -3.06 7.77
N ASP A 167 4.80 -4.19 8.05
CA ASP A 167 5.41 -4.45 9.36
C ASP A 167 6.62 -3.55 9.62
N GLU A 168 7.41 -3.24 8.60
CA GLU A 168 8.53 -2.29 8.71
C GLU A 168 8.01 -0.86 8.82
N ALA A 169 7.07 -0.49 7.95
CA ALA A 169 6.41 0.81 8.04
C ALA A 169 5.79 1.05 9.43
N ARG A 170 5.16 0.05 10.02
CA ARG A 170 4.61 0.10 11.38
C ARG A 170 5.67 0.39 12.43
N LYS A 171 6.85 -0.23 12.37
CA LYS A 171 7.94 0.04 13.31
C LYS A 171 8.38 1.51 13.23
N HIS A 172 8.57 2.02 12.01
CA HIS A 172 8.92 3.43 11.79
C HIS A 172 7.84 4.39 12.29
N MET A 173 6.58 4.09 12.01
CA MET A 173 5.45 4.90 12.48
C MET A 173 5.35 4.94 14.00
N LEU A 174 5.60 3.81 14.70
CA LEU A 174 5.55 3.75 16.16
C LEU A 174 6.69 4.51 16.81
N ALA A 175 7.87 4.51 16.21
CA ALA A 175 9.04 5.24 16.69
C ALA A 175 8.96 6.76 16.45
N SER A 176 8.05 7.21 15.61
CA SER A 176 7.94 8.59 15.17
C SER A 176 6.79 9.34 15.86
N ARG A 177 6.84 10.68 15.85
CA ARG A 177 5.76 11.55 16.32
C ARG A 177 4.84 12.05 15.20
N TYR A 178 5.16 11.74 13.95
CA TYR A 178 4.34 12.15 12.81
C TYR A 178 3.00 11.39 12.80
N ARG A 179 1.99 12.01 12.21
CA ARG A 179 0.64 11.43 12.10
C ARG A 179 0.37 10.87 10.71
N ASN A 180 0.91 11.52 9.69
CA ASN A 180 0.74 11.17 8.29
C ASN A 180 2.11 11.07 7.63
N TYR A 181 2.23 10.12 6.72
CA TYR A 181 3.47 9.76 6.05
C TYR A 181 3.21 9.70 4.55
N PRO A 182 4.02 10.39 3.74
CA PRO A 182 3.92 10.29 2.29
C PRO A 182 4.37 8.93 1.80
N VAL A 183 3.70 8.46 0.76
CA VAL A 183 4.05 7.25 0.01
C VAL A 183 4.45 7.65 -1.39
N VAL A 184 5.56 7.10 -1.85
CA VAL A 184 6.13 7.37 -3.16
C VAL A 184 6.46 6.07 -3.91
N ASP A 185 6.64 6.16 -5.22
CA ASP A 185 7.20 5.09 -6.02
C ASP A 185 8.74 5.22 -6.13
N GLU A 186 9.39 4.27 -6.78
CA GLU A 186 10.84 4.24 -7.04
C GLU A 186 11.37 5.50 -7.77
N LYS A 187 10.51 6.23 -8.47
CA LYS A 187 10.84 7.47 -9.19
C LYS A 187 10.51 8.72 -8.39
N ASN A 188 10.18 8.56 -7.09
CA ASN A 188 9.73 9.62 -6.21
C ASN A 188 8.42 10.32 -6.67
N ASN A 189 7.58 9.64 -7.47
CA ASN A 189 6.24 10.14 -7.73
C ASN A 189 5.39 9.93 -6.49
N PHE A 190 4.64 10.94 -6.11
CA PHE A 190 3.76 10.90 -4.95
C PHE A 190 2.52 10.05 -5.24
N LEU A 191 2.29 9.04 -4.43
CA LEU A 191 1.16 8.11 -4.57
C LEU A 191 0.04 8.40 -3.57
N GLY A 192 0.39 8.98 -2.41
CA GLY A 192 -0.59 9.25 -1.39
C GLY A 192 0.00 9.49 -0.01
N MET A 193 -0.88 9.52 0.97
CA MET A 193 -0.54 9.65 2.39
C MET A 193 -1.13 8.48 3.16
N ILE A 194 -0.36 7.92 4.07
CA ILE A 194 -0.85 6.93 5.04
C ILE A 194 -0.70 7.44 6.47
N SER A 195 -1.46 6.87 7.37
CA SER A 195 -1.47 7.21 8.79
C SER A 195 -1.53 5.95 9.64
N ARG A 196 -1.33 6.08 10.94
CA ARG A 196 -1.56 4.97 11.88
C ARG A 196 -2.99 4.44 11.84
N TYR A 197 -3.95 5.26 11.45
CA TYR A 197 -5.34 4.85 11.29
C TYR A 197 -5.50 3.83 10.15
N ASN A 198 -4.77 4.02 9.04
CA ASN A 198 -4.79 3.06 7.94
C ASN A 198 -4.26 1.69 8.36
N LEU A 199 -3.25 1.63 9.26
CA LEU A 199 -2.79 0.35 9.83
C LEU A 199 -3.89 -0.36 10.63
N LEU A 200 -4.70 0.39 11.39
CA LEU A 200 -5.78 -0.20 12.19
C LEU A 200 -6.95 -0.70 11.33
N GLN A 201 -7.14 -0.11 10.16
CA GLN A 201 -8.20 -0.50 9.21
C GLN A 201 -7.72 -1.46 8.12
N MET A 202 -6.46 -1.85 8.17
CA MET A 202 -5.87 -2.74 7.19
C MET A 202 -6.66 -4.05 7.10
N LYS A 203 -7.01 -4.40 5.87
CA LYS A 203 -7.59 -5.71 5.55
C LYS A 203 -6.50 -6.55 4.89
N ARG A 204 -6.29 -7.74 5.42
CA ARG A 204 -5.37 -8.72 4.84
C ARG A 204 -5.80 -9.08 3.42
N LYS A 205 -4.85 -9.43 2.58
CA LYS A 205 -5.15 -10.02 1.27
C LYS A 205 -5.81 -11.37 1.48
N GLN A 206 -6.84 -11.67 0.70
CA GLN A 206 -7.56 -12.93 0.78
C GLN A 206 -7.01 -13.89 -0.26
N VAL A 207 -6.74 -15.12 0.15
CA VAL A 207 -6.18 -16.15 -0.71
C VAL A 207 -6.96 -17.46 -0.60
N ILE A 208 -7.01 -18.17 -1.69
CA ILE A 208 -7.40 -19.58 -1.77
C ILE A 208 -6.17 -20.34 -2.25
N LEU A 209 -5.77 -21.35 -1.50
CA LEU A 209 -4.63 -22.18 -1.85
C LEU A 209 -5.09 -23.40 -2.61
N VAL A 210 -4.40 -23.70 -3.69
CA VAL A 210 -4.63 -24.91 -4.49
C VAL A 210 -3.33 -25.69 -4.65
N ASP A 211 -3.42 -27.00 -4.66
CA ASP A 211 -2.31 -27.93 -4.92
C ASP A 211 -1.16 -27.85 -3.89
N HIS A 212 -1.43 -27.34 -2.69
CA HIS A 212 -0.50 -27.39 -1.55
C HIS A 212 -1.17 -26.96 -0.24
N ASN A 213 -0.63 -27.46 0.87
CA ASN A 213 -1.04 -27.06 2.23
C ASN A 213 0.14 -27.00 3.22
N GLU A 214 1.38 -26.99 2.72
CA GLU A 214 2.58 -26.83 3.54
C GLU A 214 3.12 -25.38 3.45
N LYS A 215 3.48 -24.78 4.60
CA LYS A 215 3.99 -23.38 4.66
C LYS A 215 5.21 -23.16 3.77
N LYS A 216 6.15 -24.11 3.72
CA LYS A 216 7.36 -24.01 2.90
C LYS A 216 7.11 -23.98 1.39
N GLN A 217 5.96 -24.52 0.95
CA GLN A 217 5.53 -24.53 -0.44
C GLN A 217 4.67 -23.32 -0.81
N ALA A 218 4.14 -22.62 0.20
CA ALA A 218 3.31 -21.45 -0.01
C ALA A 218 4.14 -20.24 -0.45
N VAL A 219 3.49 -19.31 -1.13
CA VAL A 219 4.05 -18.02 -1.53
C VAL A 219 4.55 -17.23 -0.31
N ASP A 220 5.57 -16.39 -0.49
CA ASP A 220 6.10 -15.54 0.58
C ASP A 220 5.02 -14.58 1.10
N GLY A 221 5.01 -14.33 2.41
CA GLY A 221 4.02 -13.47 3.06
C GLY A 221 2.65 -14.13 3.30
N ILE A 222 2.53 -15.45 3.13
CA ILE A 222 1.27 -16.17 3.35
C ILE A 222 0.74 -16.02 4.78
N GLU A 223 1.61 -15.89 5.78
CA GLU A 223 1.25 -15.66 7.19
C GLU A 223 0.54 -14.33 7.43
N ASP A 224 0.70 -13.36 6.53
CA ASP A 224 0.06 -12.04 6.61
C ASP A 224 -1.27 -11.98 5.88
N THR A 225 -1.72 -13.09 5.29
CA THR A 225 -2.95 -13.18 4.51
C THR A 225 -4.10 -13.76 5.32
N GLU A 226 -5.30 -13.67 4.76
CA GLU A 226 -6.48 -14.39 5.18
C GLU A 226 -6.71 -15.55 4.20
N ILE A 227 -6.35 -16.77 4.62
CA ILE A 227 -6.64 -17.97 3.83
C ILE A 227 -8.13 -18.26 3.99
N LEU A 228 -8.86 -18.35 2.88
CA LEU A 228 -10.29 -18.64 2.86
C LEU A 228 -10.58 -20.13 2.66
N GLU A 229 -9.83 -20.75 1.75
CA GLU A 229 -10.01 -22.14 1.36
C GLU A 229 -8.66 -22.78 1.02
N ILE A 230 -8.55 -24.10 1.22
CA ILE A 230 -7.45 -24.93 0.75
C ILE A 230 -8.05 -26.11 -0.01
N ILE A 231 -7.64 -26.28 -1.26
CA ILE A 231 -8.02 -27.41 -2.11
C ILE A 231 -6.74 -28.14 -2.49
N ASP A 232 -6.60 -29.38 -2.05
CA ASP A 232 -5.33 -30.10 -2.16
C ASP A 232 -5.54 -31.61 -2.29
N HIS A 233 -4.51 -32.31 -2.73
CA HIS A 233 -4.45 -33.76 -2.82
C HIS A 233 -3.20 -34.39 -2.18
N HIS A 234 -2.33 -33.53 -1.60
CA HIS A 234 -1.13 -33.95 -0.91
C HIS A 234 -1.42 -34.34 0.55
N ARG A 235 -0.40 -34.83 1.25
CA ARG A 235 -0.50 -35.06 2.70
C ARG A 235 -0.84 -33.75 3.42
N VAL A 236 -1.55 -33.84 4.53
CA VAL A 236 -1.87 -32.67 5.36
C VAL A 236 -0.57 -32.10 5.95
N GLY A 237 -0.32 -30.84 5.70
CA GLY A 237 0.87 -30.08 6.10
C GLY A 237 0.67 -29.26 7.36
N ASP A 238 1.39 -28.12 7.43
CA ASP A 238 1.58 -27.31 8.63
C ASP A 238 1.05 -25.86 8.49
N LEU A 239 0.28 -25.56 7.45
CA LEU A 239 -0.34 -24.25 7.29
C LEU A 239 -1.32 -23.96 8.45
N GLN A 240 -1.21 -22.75 8.99
CA GLN A 240 -2.09 -22.26 10.04
C GLN A 240 -2.99 -21.16 9.50
N THR A 241 -4.24 -21.16 9.93
CA THR A 241 -5.24 -20.17 9.53
C THR A 241 -5.73 -19.40 10.75
N ILE A 242 -6.16 -18.14 10.53
CA ILE A 242 -6.65 -17.26 11.60
C ILE A 242 -8.10 -17.60 11.96
N SER A 243 -8.86 -18.06 10.95
CA SER A 243 -10.28 -18.39 11.06
C SER A 243 -10.53 -19.81 10.55
N PRO A 244 -11.64 -20.45 10.91
CA PRO A 244 -12.07 -21.67 10.27
C PRO A 244 -12.21 -21.47 8.76
N ILE A 245 -11.73 -22.43 7.97
CA ILE A 245 -11.73 -22.38 6.52
C ILE A 245 -12.40 -23.62 5.93
N TYR A 246 -12.75 -23.57 4.64
CA TYR A 246 -13.05 -24.76 3.88
C TYR A 246 -11.73 -25.43 3.48
N PHE A 247 -11.53 -26.68 3.93
CA PHE A 247 -10.38 -27.49 3.59
C PHE A 247 -10.85 -28.79 2.91
N HIS A 248 -10.53 -28.92 1.63
CA HIS A 248 -10.80 -30.12 0.86
C HIS A 248 -9.49 -30.77 0.48
N ASN A 249 -9.31 -32.01 0.88
CA ASN A 249 -8.15 -32.83 0.55
C ASN A 249 -8.59 -34.20 0.13
N ASP A 250 -8.38 -34.54 -1.14
CA ASP A 250 -8.78 -35.84 -1.73
C ASP A 250 -7.57 -36.49 -2.41
N PRO A 251 -7.18 -37.71 -2.04
CA PRO A 251 -6.00 -38.39 -2.57
C PRO A 251 -6.20 -38.78 -4.03
N THR A 252 -5.95 -37.86 -4.94
CA THR A 252 -6.00 -38.02 -6.39
C THR A 252 -4.60 -37.94 -6.99
N GLY A 253 -4.45 -38.29 -8.28
CA GLY A 253 -3.16 -38.17 -8.98
C GLY A 253 -2.80 -36.76 -9.41
N SER A 254 -3.80 -35.86 -9.53
CA SER A 254 -3.69 -34.42 -9.78
C SER A 254 -4.98 -33.73 -9.35
N LEU A 255 -4.93 -32.45 -9.20
CA LEU A 255 -6.05 -31.62 -8.71
C LEU A 255 -7.04 -31.26 -9.84
#